data_433d7c6c6b3290eefd65343502ba5a1a
#
_entry.id   433d7c6c6b3290eefd65343502ba5a1a
#
_cell.length_a   1.000
_cell.length_b   1.000
_cell.length_c   1.000
_cell.angle_alpha   90.00
_cell.angle_beta   90.00
_cell.angle_gamma   90.00
#
_symmetry.space_group_name_H-M   'P 1'
#
loop_
_entity.id
_entity.type
_entity.pdbx_description
1 polymer ?
#
loop_
_entity_poly.entity_id
_entity_poly.type
_entity_poly.pdbx_seq_one_letter_code
_entity_poly.pdbx_strand_id
1 'polypeptide(L)'
;MQLKSPSLFEKSPGLKIILFCAAIASVGIASAPAATRRPCDVFASKTPCVAAYSTTRALYGNYTGPLYQVTRQSDKTAISIGLGPDGYANAAKQKAFCAHTTCTIIKIYDQSPNHNDLVPAPPGGAAHGPGPNGYDIPAIANALPVTVHGHKVYGIAISPGMGYRDDTPGGTAVKGQPEGVYMVTSALHLNSRCCFDFGNAETNNLDNKAGHMDAINIMCHGSPCKPDAGLDMENGIYGHLPVPAGTRFVTDMGANDGRHSYAIYQGNAQSGGLTSTGMIPLPKGYQPMKQEGAIILGTGGDNSNWATGYFFEAAMTRGMPSADIMKAVQHNIVAAGYAGHLKP
;
A
#
# COMPACT_ATOMS: atom_id res chain seq x y z
N MET A 1 -64.25 41.55 72.85
CA MET A 1 -64.78 42.90 72.52
C MET A 1 -64.43 43.14 71.09
N GLN A 2 -65.47 43.28 70.27
CA GLN A 2 -65.46 43.45 68.83
C GLN A 2 -64.79 44.78 68.45
N LEU A 3 -64.18 44.80 67.28
CA LEU A 3 -64.39 45.90 66.33
C LEU A 3 -63.87 45.56 64.92
N LYS A 4 -64.71 45.93 64.00
CA LYS A 4 -64.82 45.61 62.58
C LYS A 4 -63.77 46.18 61.67
N SER A 5 -63.59 45.47 60.55
CA SER A 5 -63.08 45.85 59.25
C SER A 5 -63.63 47.21 58.74
N PRO A 6 -62.89 47.86 57.75
CA PRO A 6 -63.43 47.74 56.39
C PRO A 6 -62.39 47.56 55.28
N SER A 7 -62.90 46.94 54.22
CA SER A 7 -62.29 46.67 52.92
C SER A 7 -62.07 47.94 52.06
N LEU A 8 -61.03 47.96 51.28
CA LEU A 8 -60.93 48.79 50.07
C LEU A 8 -60.33 47.98 48.96
N PHE A 9 -61.14 47.71 47.98
CA PHE A 9 -60.72 47.13 46.67
C PHE A 9 -60.08 48.22 45.84
N GLU A 10 -58.84 48.01 45.39
CA GLU A 10 -58.28 48.80 44.33
C GLU A 10 -57.88 47.90 43.19
N LYS A 11 -58.46 48.09 42.01
CA LYS A 11 -58.17 47.38 40.77
C LYS A 11 -56.90 47.91 40.15
N SER A 12 -55.90 47.08 40.00
CA SER A 12 -54.69 47.36 39.19
C SER A 12 -54.86 46.75 37.79
N PRO A 13 -54.45 47.45 36.70
CA PRO A 13 -54.65 47.01 35.32
C PRO A 13 -53.66 45.91 34.96
N GLY A 14 -54.18 44.89 34.22
CA GLY A 14 -53.47 43.72 33.82
C GLY A 14 -52.31 43.97 32.87
N LEU A 15 -51.12 43.61 33.30
CA LEU A 15 -49.92 43.51 32.48
C LEU A 15 -49.95 42.22 31.70
N LYS A 16 -50.21 42.30 30.39
CA LYS A 16 -50.08 41.14 29.48
C LYS A 16 -48.63 40.85 29.24
N ILE A 17 -48.06 39.82 29.90
CA ILE A 17 -46.76 39.25 29.59
C ILE A 17 -46.91 38.44 28.31
N ILE A 18 -46.34 38.96 27.21
CA ILE A 18 -46.19 38.20 25.97
C ILE A 18 -44.92 37.35 26.13
N LEU A 19 -45.11 36.03 26.33
CA LEU A 19 -44.04 35.05 26.30
C LEU A 19 -43.55 34.92 24.87
N PHE A 20 -42.38 35.48 24.52
CA PHE A 20 -41.68 35.15 23.31
C PHE A 20 -40.97 33.80 23.52
N CYS A 21 -41.51 32.71 22.98
CA CYS A 21 -40.79 31.46 22.81
C CYS A 21 -39.72 31.66 21.72
N ALA A 22 -38.48 31.93 22.11
CA ALA A 22 -37.33 31.86 21.20
C ALA A 22 -37.06 30.37 20.93
N ALA A 23 -37.44 29.89 19.77
CA ALA A 23 -37.04 28.59 19.28
C ALA A 23 -35.51 28.64 19.00
N ILE A 24 -34.70 28.08 19.91
CA ILE A 24 -33.27 27.84 19.67
C ILE A 24 -33.19 26.69 18.67
N ALA A 25 -32.98 27.03 17.40
CA ALA A 25 -32.59 26.05 16.40
C ALA A 25 -31.20 25.57 16.77
N SER A 26 -31.09 24.37 17.35
CA SER A 26 -29.81 23.66 17.52
C SER A 26 -29.30 23.30 16.13
N VAL A 27 -28.38 24.10 15.60
CA VAL A 27 -27.58 23.71 14.45
C VAL A 27 -26.72 22.53 14.92
N GLY A 28 -27.14 21.32 14.59
CA GLY A 28 -26.34 20.13 14.77
C GLY A 28 -25.05 20.30 13.95
N ILE A 29 -23.93 20.53 14.63
CA ILE A 29 -22.61 20.43 14.01
C ILE A 29 -22.47 18.94 13.66
N ALA A 30 -22.72 18.58 12.39
CA ALA A 30 -22.36 17.29 11.88
C ALA A 30 -20.83 17.19 12.05
N SER A 31 -20.38 16.38 13.01
CA SER A 31 -18.99 16.03 13.14
C SER A 31 -18.57 15.42 11.79
N ALA A 32 -17.56 16.01 11.14
CA ALA A 32 -16.94 15.41 9.98
C ALA A 32 -16.59 13.95 10.32
N PRO A 33 -16.87 12.97 9.43
CA PRO A 33 -16.51 11.58 9.70
C PRO A 33 -15.01 11.55 10.02
N ALA A 34 -14.66 10.93 11.14
CA ALA A 34 -13.26 10.73 11.51
C ALA A 34 -12.55 10.15 10.30
N ALA A 35 -11.50 10.82 9.83
CA ALA A 35 -10.71 10.37 8.68
C ALA A 35 -10.39 8.88 8.91
N THR A 36 -10.87 8.02 8.01
CA THR A 36 -10.66 6.58 8.15
C THR A 36 -9.16 6.32 8.14
N ARG A 37 -8.63 5.78 9.23
CA ARG A 37 -7.20 5.44 9.34
C ARG A 37 -6.82 4.59 8.13
N ARG A 38 -5.70 4.92 7.50
CA ARG A 38 -5.12 4.20 6.36
C ARG A 38 -3.97 3.32 6.86
N PRO A 39 -3.40 2.41 6.06
CA PRO A 39 -2.32 1.53 6.52
C PRO A 39 -1.16 2.23 7.21
N CYS A 40 -0.63 3.32 6.64
CA CYS A 40 0.48 4.05 7.25
C CYS A 40 0.09 4.84 8.50
N ASP A 41 -1.20 5.19 8.70
CA ASP A 41 -1.68 5.73 9.98
C ASP A 41 -1.73 4.66 11.07
N VAL A 42 -1.91 3.39 10.68
CA VAL A 42 -1.88 2.26 11.63
C VAL A 42 -0.46 1.99 12.09
N PHE A 43 0.52 2.02 11.20
CA PHE A 43 1.94 1.87 11.53
C PHE A 43 2.51 3.04 12.34
N ALA A 44 1.98 4.27 12.16
CA ALA A 44 2.59 5.57 12.47
C ALA A 44 3.16 5.77 13.86
N SER A 45 2.67 5.08 14.91
CA SER A 45 3.10 5.42 16.27
C SER A 45 4.43 4.79 16.69
N LYS A 46 4.82 3.64 16.12
CA LYS A 46 6.01 2.89 16.54
C LYS A 46 6.89 2.46 15.36
N THR A 47 6.30 2.25 14.22
CA THR A 47 6.95 1.75 13.01
C THR A 47 6.46 2.55 11.79
N PRO A 48 6.85 3.84 11.67
CA PRO A 48 6.34 4.71 10.61
C PRO A 48 6.71 4.18 9.23
N CYS A 49 5.79 4.35 8.26
CA CYS A 49 6.11 4.07 6.86
C CYS A 49 7.25 4.99 6.39
N VAL A 50 8.27 4.41 5.80
CA VAL A 50 9.40 5.10 5.14
C VAL A 50 9.26 5.12 3.63
N ALA A 51 8.40 4.26 3.09
CA ALA A 51 7.97 4.23 1.70
C ALA A 51 6.53 3.71 1.65
N ALA A 52 5.68 4.28 0.79
CA ALA A 52 4.27 3.92 0.68
C ALA A 52 3.75 4.15 -0.75
N TYR A 53 3.44 3.08 -1.46
CA TYR A 53 3.06 3.10 -2.87
C TYR A 53 1.67 2.55 -3.08
N SER A 54 0.88 3.20 -3.91
CA SER A 54 -0.40 2.67 -4.35
C SER A 54 -0.85 3.31 -5.65
N THR A 55 -1.43 2.51 -6.53
CA THR A 55 -2.12 3.01 -7.71
C THR A 55 -3.64 3.06 -7.53
N THR A 56 -4.12 2.69 -6.33
CA THR A 56 -5.55 2.52 -6.06
C THR A 56 -6.11 3.52 -5.07
N ARG A 57 -5.37 3.87 -4.00
CA ARG A 57 -5.86 4.73 -2.90
C ARG A 57 -4.75 5.43 -2.13
N ALA A 58 -5.12 6.39 -1.30
CA ALA A 58 -4.24 6.96 -0.29
C ALA A 58 -3.88 5.90 0.78
N LEU A 59 -2.63 5.91 1.24
CA LEU A 59 -2.12 5.06 2.34
C LEU A 59 -1.95 5.84 3.65
N TYR A 60 -2.16 7.16 3.62
CA TYR A 60 -2.32 8.04 4.78
C TYR A 60 -3.66 8.75 4.69
N GLY A 61 -4.32 8.98 5.81
CA GLY A 61 -5.61 9.67 5.88
C GLY A 61 -5.57 11.13 5.43
N ASN A 62 -4.42 11.77 5.56
CA ASN A 62 -4.19 13.16 5.17
C ASN A 62 -3.42 13.34 3.86
N TYR A 63 -3.14 12.27 3.12
CA TYR A 63 -2.43 12.37 1.85
C TYR A 63 -3.29 13.00 0.76
N THR A 64 -2.75 13.99 0.06
CA THR A 64 -3.43 14.71 -1.03
C THR A 64 -2.59 14.77 -2.32
N GLY A 65 -1.41 14.14 -2.29
CA GLY A 65 -0.46 14.14 -3.41
C GLY A 65 -0.85 13.20 -4.56
N PRO A 66 -0.01 13.11 -5.59
CA PRO A 66 -0.18 12.20 -6.70
C PRO A 66 0.16 10.76 -6.28
N LEU A 67 -0.50 9.78 -6.91
CA LEU A 67 -0.23 8.36 -6.71
C LEU A 67 0.79 7.81 -7.72
N TYR A 68 0.64 8.17 -8.98
CA TYR A 68 1.54 7.75 -10.06
C TYR A 68 1.49 8.71 -11.24
N GLN A 69 2.49 8.63 -12.12
CA GLN A 69 2.57 9.42 -13.34
C GLN A 69 2.42 8.53 -14.57
N VAL A 70 1.61 8.98 -15.52
CA VAL A 70 1.42 8.29 -16.79
C VAL A 70 1.89 9.16 -17.96
N THR A 71 2.46 8.50 -18.97
CA THR A 71 2.83 9.16 -20.24
C THR A 71 2.06 8.57 -21.41
N ARG A 72 1.61 9.41 -22.31
CA ARG A 72 0.95 9.02 -23.56
C ARG A 72 1.96 8.60 -24.62
N GLN A 73 1.66 7.51 -25.33
CA GLN A 73 2.51 7.07 -26.42
C GLN A 73 2.47 8.02 -27.62
N SER A 74 1.32 8.65 -27.87
CA SER A 74 1.06 9.48 -29.06
C SER A 74 1.95 10.73 -29.17
N ASP A 75 2.21 11.41 -28.04
CA ASP A 75 2.93 12.69 -28.02
C ASP A 75 3.94 12.82 -26.88
N LYS A 76 4.15 11.73 -26.10
CA LYS A 76 5.05 11.68 -24.95
C LYS A 76 4.69 12.66 -23.82
N THR A 77 3.52 13.27 -23.85
CA THR A 77 3.04 14.10 -22.75
C THR A 77 2.80 13.24 -21.49
N ALA A 78 3.13 13.75 -20.33
CA ALA A 78 2.92 13.07 -19.06
C ALA A 78 2.02 13.89 -18.13
N ILE A 79 1.21 13.18 -17.31
CA ILE A 79 0.46 13.78 -16.20
C ILE A 79 0.53 12.92 -14.95
N SER A 80 0.42 13.56 -13.79
CA SER A 80 0.25 12.87 -12.52
C SER A 80 -1.22 12.54 -12.27
N ILE A 81 -1.47 11.31 -11.84
CA ILE A 81 -2.78 10.83 -11.38
C ILE A 81 -2.78 10.90 -9.87
N GLY A 82 -3.59 11.78 -9.33
CA GLY A 82 -3.81 11.95 -7.89
C GLY A 82 -5.10 11.28 -7.43
N LEU A 83 -5.57 11.74 -6.28
CA LEU A 83 -6.78 11.24 -5.64
C LEU A 83 -8.03 11.94 -6.17
N GLY A 84 -9.15 11.22 -6.17
CA GLY A 84 -10.50 11.77 -6.16
C GLY A 84 -10.89 12.24 -4.74
N PRO A 85 -12.09 12.82 -4.58
CA PRO A 85 -12.54 13.37 -3.30
C PRO A 85 -12.53 12.36 -2.14
N ASP A 86 -12.72 11.08 -2.43
CA ASP A 86 -12.87 10.01 -1.44
C ASP A 86 -11.55 9.30 -1.11
N GLY A 87 -10.40 9.83 -1.60
CA GLY A 87 -9.08 9.27 -1.33
C GLY A 87 -8.73 8.03 -2.15
N TYR A 88 -9.42 7.79 -3.27
CA TYR A 88 -9.11 6.76 -4.27
C TYR A 88 -8.53 7.40 -5.54
N ALA A 89 -7.80 6.62 -6.35
CA ALA A 89 -7.18 7.12 -7.57
C ALA A 89 -8.21 7.72 -8.54
N ASN A 90 -7.89 8.87 -9.13
CA ASN A 90 -8.75 9.53 -10.13
C ASN A 90 -8.64 8.83 -11.50
N ALA A 91 -9.23 7.64 -11.61
CA ALA A 91 -9.25 6.86 -12.85
C ALA A 91 -9.98 7.58 -14.01
N ALA A 92 -10.90 8.49 -13.71
CA ALA A 92 -11.58 9.28 -14.73
C ALA A 92 -10.61 10.24 -15.42
N LYS A 93 -9.73 10.91 -14.66
CA LYS A 93 -8.66 11.75 -15.18
C LYS A 93 -7.70 10.96 -16.08
N GLN A 94 -7.28 9.76 -15.64
CA GLN A 94 -6.44 8.88 -16.45
C GLN A 94 -7.15 8.47 -17.74
N LYS A 95 -8.42 8.01 -17.65
CA LYS A 95 -9.19 7.58 -18.82
C LYS A 95 -9.34 8.71 -19.85
N ALA A 96 -9.62 9.93 -19.42
CA ALA A 96 -9.73 11.09 -20.29
C ALA A 96 -8.40 11.43 -20.96
N PHE A 97 -7.31 11.43 -20.19
CA PHE A 97 -5.97 11.73 -20.72
C PHE A 97 -5.46 10.67 -21.70
N CYS A 98 -5.72 9.39 -21.43
CA CYS A 98 -5.28 8.27 -22.24
C CYS A 98 -6.29 7.89 -23.36
N ALA A 99 -7.28 8.74 -23.63
CA ALA A 99 -8.23 8.47 -24.70
C ALA A 99 -7.51 8.37 -26.06
N HIS A 100 -7.85 7.33 -26.82
CA HIS A 100 -7.30 7.08 -28.18
C HIS A 100 -5.79 6.85 -28.26
N THR A 101 -5.13 6.55 -27.13
CA THR A 101 -3.69 6.24 -27.06
C THR A 101 -3.39 5.26 -25.94
N THR A 102 -2.24 4.59 -26.03
CA THR A 102 -1.71 3.82 -24.90
C THR A 102 -1.00 4.75 -23.91
N CYS A 103 -1.24 4.56 -22.62
CA CYS A 103 -0.46 5.18 -21.57
C CYS A 103 0.32 4.14 -20.80
N THR A 104 1.51 4.52 -20.32
CA THR A 104 2.35 3.71 -19.45
C THR A 104 2.68 4.45 -18.16
N ILE A 105 2.87 3.72 -17.06
CA ILE A 105 3.21 4.28 -15.74
C ILE A 105 4.73 4.48 -15.69
N ILE A 106 5.18 5.72 -15.72
CA ILE A 106 6.61 6.05 -15.73
C ILE A 106 7.17 6.39 -14.35
N LYS A 107 6.29 6.54 -13.35
CA LYS A 107 6.66 6.81 -11.96
C LYS A 107 5.53 6.37 -11.03
N ILE A 108 5.88 5.80 -9.89
CA ILE A 108 4.98 5.55 -8.76
C ILE A 108 5.46 6.44 -7.62
N TYR A 109 4.60 7.37 -7.17
CA TYR A 109 4.98 8.31 -6.13
C TYR A 109 4.94 7.66 -4.75
N ASP A 110 5.96 7.92 -3.95
CA ASP A 110 5.98 7.61 -2.54
C ASP A 110 5.05 8.58 -1.78
N GLN A 111 4.09 8.04 -1.06
CA GLN A 111 3.18 8.82 -0.23
C GLN A 111 3.78 9.17 1.14
N SER A 112 4.93 8.60 1.51
CA SER A 112 5.63 8.92 2.74
C SER A 112 6.32 10.29 2.67
N PRO A 113 6.71 10.86 3.82
CA PRO A 113 7.48 12.11 3.82
C PRO A 113 8.87 12.04 3.16
N ASN A 114 9.36 10.82 2.86
CA ASN A 114 10.71 10.65 2.29
C ASN A 114 10.75 10.84 0.77
N HIS A 115 9.61 10.72 0.08
CA HIS A 115 9.51 10.89 -1.38
C HIS A 115 10.42 9.94 -2.18
N ASN A 116 10.51 8.69 -1.76
CA ASN A 116 11.25 7.61 -2.42
C ASN A 116 10.49 7.12 -3.67
N ASP A 117 10.40 7.93 -4.71
CA ASP A 117 9.60 7.62 -5.90
C ASP A 117 10.20 6.48 -6.71
N LEU A 118 9.39 5.51 -7.13
CA LEU A 118 9.83 4.42 -7.99
C LEU A 118 9.73 4.79 -9.47
N VAL A 119 10.77 4.46 -10.23
CA VAL A 119 10.83 4.59 -11.69
C VAL A 119 11.18 3.23 -12.33
N PRO A 120 10.98 3.02 -13.64
CA PRO A 120 11.42 1.79 -14.29
C PRO A 120 12.85 1.43 -13.93
N ALA A 121 13.08 0.16 -13.58
CA ALA A 121 14.36 -0.30 -13.04
C ALA A 121 15.50 -0.14 -14.07
N PRO A 122 16.69 0.29 -13.65
CA PRO A 122 17.88 0.28 -14.50
C PRO A 122 18.37 -1.16 -14.75
N PRO A 123 19.25 -1.39 -15.71
CA PRO A 123 19.87 -2.69 -15.92
C PRO A 123 20.64 -3.14 -14.70
N GLY A 124 20.60 -4.44 -14.40
CA GLY A 124 21.31 -5.07 -13.29
C GLY A 124 22.20 -6.23 -13.69
N GLY A 125 22.72 -6.93 -12.69
CA GLY A 125 23.61 -8.08 -12.89
C GLY A 125 22.93 -9.28 -13.56
N ALA A 126 21.63 -9.52 -13.26
CA ALA A 126 20.89 -10.63 -13.82
C ALA A 126 20.27 -10.33 -15.18
N ALA A 127 19.74 -9.13 -15.39
CA ALA A 127 19.06 -8.80 -16.63
C ALA A 127 19.19 -7.31 -17.02
N HIS A 128 19.08 -7.10 -18.33
CA HIS A 128 18.80 -5.82 -18.94
C HIS A 128 17.36 -5.83 -19.42
N GLY A 129 16.61 -4.78 -19.13
CA GLY A 129 15.24 -4.62 -19.61
C GLY A 129 15.20 -4.31 -21.11
N PRO A 130 14.02 -4.45 -21.75
CA PRO A 130 13.85 -4.19 -23.18
C PRO A 130 13.69 -2.70 -23.52
N GLY A 131 13.75 -1.82 -22.54
CA GLY A 131 13.65 -0.37 -22.72
C GLY A 131 14.97 0.28 -23.19
N PRO A 132 14.96 1.59 -23.43
CA PRO A 132 16.16 2.34 -23.81
C PRO A 132 17.29 2.16 -22.76
N ASN A 133 18.53 2.01 -23.20
CA ASN A 133 19.71 1.82 -22.37
C ASN A 133 19.65 0.63 -21.43
N GLY A 134 18.83 -0.38 -21.74
CA GLY A 134 18.67 -1.58 -20.92
C GLY A 134 17.77 -1.39 -19.68
N TYR A 135 17.08 -0.27 -19.57
CA TYR A 135 16.06 -0.10 -18.53
C TYR A 135 14.85 -1.00 -18.77
N ASP A 136 14.15 -1.32 -17.72
CA ASP A 136 12.85 -2.00 -17.81
C ASP A 136 11.81 -1.09 -18.47
N ILE A 137 10.82 -1.70 -19.12
CA ILE A 137 9.72 -0.95 -19.72
C ILE A 137 8.62 -0.67 -18.69
N PRO A 138 8.02 0.53 -18.75
CA PRO A 138 6.94 0.88 -17.85
C PRO A 138 5.66 0.11 -18.19
N ALA A 139 4.92 -0.30 -17.15
CA ALA A 139 3.66 -1.04 -17.27
C ALA A 139 2.56 -0.22 -17.94
N ILE A 140 1.64 -0.89 -18.65
CA ILE A 140 0.47 -0.26 -19.28
C ILE A 140 -0.51 0.19 -18.20
N ALA A 141 -0.84 1.47 -18.20
CA ALA A 141 -1.56 2.12 -17.11
C ALA A 141 -3.01 1.65 -16.89
N ASN A 142 -3.65 1.06 -17.88
CA ASN A 142 -5.03 0.58 -17.81
C ASN A 142 -5.18 -0.93 -18.03
N ALA A 143 -4.08 -1.68 -17.94
CA ALA A 143 -4.09 -3.12 -18.18
C ALA A 143 -4.84 -3.90 -17.10
N LEU A 144 -4.88 -3.39 -15.86
CA LEU A 144 -5.45 -4.07 -14.71
C LEU A 144 -6.56 -3.25 -14.05
N PRO A 145 -7.78 -3.21 -14.62
CA PRO A 145 -8.91 -2.53 -13.99
C PRO A 145 -9.44 -3.33 -12.80
N VAL A 146 -9.59 -2.66 -11.66
CA VAL A 146 -10.17 -3.23 -10.42
C VAL A 146 -11.12 -2.22 -9.77
N THR A 147 -11.82 -2.68 -8.75
CA THR A 147 -12.67 -1.84 -7.90
C THR A 147 -12.14 -1.89 -6.48
N VAL A 148 -12.04 -0.73 -5.84
CA VAL A 148 -11.68 -0.60 -4.43
C VAL A 148 -12.73 0.30 -3.79
N HIS A 149 -13.45 -0.24 -2.79
CA HIS A 149 -14.59 0.44 -2.14
C HIS A 149 -15.60 1.02 -3.13
N GLY A 150 -15.92 0.28 -4.19
CA GLY A 150 -16.83 0.73 -5.24
C GLY A 150 -16.22 1.69 -6.28
N HIS A 151 -15.03 2.22 -6.05
CA HIS A 151 -14.33 3.10 -7.01
C HIS A 151 -13.58 2.29 -8.06
N LYS A 152 -13.81 2.60 -9.33
CA LYS A 152 -13.02 2.01 -10.43
C LYS A 152 -11.62 2.63 -10.43
N VAL A 153 -10.61 1.79 -10.32
CA VAL A 153 -9.19 2.17 -10.29
C VAL A 153 -8.36 1.18 -11.12
N TYR A 154 -7.05 1.38 -11.19
CA TYR A 154 -6.17 0.47 -11.92
C TYR A 154 -5.02 0.02 -11.01
N GLY A 155 -4.76 -1.29 -10.99
CA GLY A 155 -3.50 -1.85 -10.49
C GLY A 155 -2.44 -1.86 -11.57
N ILE A 156 -1.26 -2.39 -11.26
CA ILE A 156 -0.16 -2.62 -12.19
C ILE A 156 -0.10 -4.11 -12.53
N ALA A 157 -0.09 -4.43 -13.83
CA ALA A 157 0.24 -5.76 -14.29
C ALA A 157 1.73 -5.78 -14.69
N ILE A 158 2.53 -6.52 -13.93
CA ILE A 158 3.95 -6.75 -14.20
C ILE A 158 4.06 -7.96 -15.13
N SER A 159 4.92 -7.85 -16.13
CA SER A 159 5.31 -8.89 -17.08
C SER A 159 6.83 -8.88 -17.23
N PRO A 160 7.45 -9.93 -17.79
CA PRO A 160 8.90 -9.98 -17.96
C PRO A 160 9.46 -8.73 -18.66
N GLY A 161 10.55 -8.20 -18.11
CA GLY A 161 11.15 -6.93 -18.56
C GLY A 161 10.52 -5.67 -17.97
N MET A 162 9.66 -5.83 -16.96
CA MET A 162 9.05 -4.73 -16.19
C MET A 162 9.46 -4.85 -14.72
N GLY A 163 9.88 -3.74 -14.13
CA GLY A 163 10.17 -3.57 -12.72
C GLY A 163 10.32 -2.09 -12.42
N TYR A 164 10.19 -1.73 -11.16
CA TYR A 164 10.34 -0.36 -10.68
C TYR A 164 11.30 -0.32 -9.51
N ARG A 165 12.04 0.78 -9.37
CA ARG A 165 13.12 0.84 -8.40
C ARG A 165 13.46 2.27 -7.98
N ASP A 166 14.01 2.40 -6.75
CA ASP A 166 14.76 3.54 -6.25
C ASP A 166 16.05 3.02 -5.60
N ASP A 167 17.22 3.38 -6.14
CA ASP A 167 18.52 2.94 -5.65
C ASP A 167 19.11 3.83 -4.56
N THR A 168 18.47 4.97 -4.28
CA THR A 168 18.98 5.99 -3.34
C THR A 168 17.91 6.50 -2.36
N PRO A 169 17.02 5.63 -1.83
CA PRO A 169 15.96 6.08 -0.98
C PRO A 169 16.46 6.56 0.38
N GLY A 170 15.67 7.40 1.02
CA GLY A 170 15.90 7.83 2.39
C GLY A 170 15.11 7.04 3.42
N GLY A 171 15.73 6.74 4.57
CA GLY A 171 15.02 6.22 5.75
C GLY A 171 14.71 4.72 5.77
N THR A 172 15.03 3.97 4.72
CA THR A 172 14.93 2.50 4.65
C THR A 172 15.91 1.83 5.63
N ALA A 173 15.64 0.57 5.97
CA ALA A 173 16.51 -0.20 6.84
C ALA A 173 17.84 -0.57 6.12
N VAL A 174 18.93 -0.50 6.86
CA VAL A 174 20.26 -0.89 6.38
C VAL A 174 21.02 -1.64 7.48
N LYS A 175 21.91 -2.56 7.09
CA LYS A 175 22.91 -3.17 7.99
C LYS A 175 22.31 -3.77 9.28
N GLY A 176 21.28 -4.60 9.15
CA GLY A 176 20.64 -5.29 10.28
C GLY A 176 19.73 -4.38 11.10
N GLN A 177 19.23 -3.31 10.53
CA GLN A 177 18.14 -2.55 11.13
C GLN A 177 16.81 -3.30 10.95
N PRO A 178 15.91 -3.22 11.94
CA PRO A 178 14.61 -3.87 11.84
C PRO A 178 13.69 -3.14 10.86
N GLU A 179 12.88 -3.90 10.13
CA GLU A 179 11.89 -3.38 9.20
C GLU A 179 10.63 -4.24 9.12
N GLY A 180 9.59 -3.68 8.54
CA GLY A 180 8.40 -4.37 8.10
C GLY A 180 8.07 -3.97 6.68
N VAL A 181 7.45 -4.89 5.96
CA VAL A 181 7.05 -4.69 4.58
C VAL A 181 5.68 -5.32 4.36
N TYR A 182 4.81 -4.72 3.55
CA TYR A 182 3.60 -5.36 3.08
C TYR A 182 3.30 -4.99 1.63
N MET A 183 2.58 -5.87 0.95
CA MET A 183 2.04 -5.65 -0.39
C MET A 183 0.64 -6.26 -0.49
N VAL A 184 -0.27 -5.57 -1.18
CA VAL A 184 -1.50 -6.17 -1.72
C VAL A 184 -1.26 -6.53 -3.16
N THR A 185 -1.36 -7.81 -3.45
CA THR A 185 -1.08 -8.43 -4.74
C THR A 185 -2.19 -9.41 -5.15
N SER A 186 -1.89 -10.39 -5.99
CA SER A 186 -2.84 -11.42 -6.44
C SER A 186 -2.19 -12.80 -6.49
N ALA A 187 -2.98 -13.83 -6.23
CA ALA A 187 -2.62 -15.22 -6.49
C ALA A 187 -2.79 -15.64 -7.97
N LEU A 188 -3.27 -14.71 -8.79
CA LEU A 188 -3.44 -14.92 -10.23
C LEU A 188 -2.33 -14.20 -11.00
N HIS A 189 -2.07 -14.62 -12.24
CA HIS A 189 -1.01 -14.05 -13.07
C HIS A 189 0.39 -14.20 -12.47
N LEU A 190 0.66 -15.33 -11.86
CA LEU A 190 1.97 -15.66 -11.34
C LEU A 190 2.66 -16.71 -12.23
N ASN A 191 3.98 -16.62 -12.32
CA ASN A 191 4.83 -17.65 -12.88
C ASN A 191 5.85 -18.14 -11.84
N SER A 192 6.69 -19.10 -12.21
CA SER A 192 7.74 -19.65 -11.34
C SER A 192 9.12 -19.04 -11.59
N ARG A 193 9.17 -17.84 -12.18
CA ARG A 193 10.43 -17.15 -12.50
C ARG A 193 10.66 -16.04 -11.50
N CYS A 194 11.91 -15.74 -11.23
CA CYS A 194 12.33 -14.63 -10.37
C CYS A 194 12.22 -13.30 -11.12
N CYS A 195 11.86 -12.18 -10.48
CA CYS A 195 11.28 -12.11 -9.16
C CYS A 195 10.08 -11.17 -9.21
N PHE A 196 9.02 -11.46 -8.47
CA PHE A 196 7.96 -10.50 -8.22
C PHE A 196 8.02 -10.07 -6.75
N ASP A 197 9.02 -9.24 -6.47
CA ASP A 197 9.38 -8.80 -5.14
C ASP A 197 8.89 -7.38 -4.86
N PHE A 198 8.70 -7.07 -3.60
CA PHE A 198 8.59 -5.72 -3.08
C PHE A 198 9.32 -5.61 -1.75
N GLY A 199 10.27 -4.70 -1.63
CA GLY A 199 10.99 -4.45 -0.39
C GLY A 199 12.37 -3.87 -0.58
N ASN A 200 13.24 -4.18 0.39
CA ASN A 200 14.62 -3.73 0.47
C ASN A 200 15.53 -4.56 -0.43
N ALA A 201 16.44 -3.90 -1.12
CA ALA A 201 17.37 -4.56 -2.05
C ALA A 201 18.75 -3.87 -2.08
N GLU A 202 19.64 -4.41 -2.88
CA GLU A 202 20.97 -3.86 -3.14
C GLU A 202 20.89 -2.52 -3.87
N THR A 203 21.77 -1.59 -3.52
CA THR A 203 21.81 -0.25 -4.13
C THR A 203 22.57 -0.19 -5.46
N ASN A 204 23.30 -1.23 -5.80
CA ASN A 204 24.15 -1.30 -7.00
C ASN A 204 23.59 -2.16 -8.13
N ASN A 205 22.38 -2.72 -7.97
CA ASN A 205 21.71 -3.63 -8.92
C ASN A 205 22.51 -4.93 -9.20
N LEU A 206 23.28 -5.41 -8.25
CA LEU A 206 24.06 -6.65 -8.34
C LEU A 206 23.70 -7.58 -7.19
N ASP A 207 23.81 -8.89 -7.41
CA ASP A 207 23.75 -9.88 -6.33
C ASP A 207 24.94 -9.68 -5.37
N ASN A 208 24.70 -9.07 -4.21
CA ASN A 208 25.69 -8.87 -3.15
C ASN A 208 25.68 -10.00 -2.11
N LYS A 209 24.95 -11.07 -2.37
CA LYS A 209 24.86 -12.32 -1.59
C LYS A 209 23.91 -12.22 -0.40
N ALA A 210 23.86 -13.33 0.31
CA ALA A 210 22.96 -13.60 1.43
C ALA A 210 22.82 -12.44 2.43
N GLY A 211 21.59 -12.03 2.66
CA GLY A 211 21.20 -11.01 3.63
C GLY A 211 21.23 -9.56 3.16
N HIS A 212 21.55 -9.31 1.89
CA HIS A 212 21.60 -7.96 1.32
C HIS A 212 20.23 -7.45 0.88
N MET A 213 19.26 -8.35 0.64
CA MET A 213 17.84 -8.05 0.43
C MET A 213 16.98 -8.37 1.66
N ASP A 214 15.80 -7.78 1.71
CA ASP A 214 14.69 -8.11 2.63
C ASP A 214 13.37 -7.69 1.97
N ALA A 215 12.89 -8.53 1.06
CA ALA A 215 11.73 -8.23 0.22
C ALA A 215 10.70 -9.36 0.29
N ILE A 216 9.42 -9.01 0.38
CA ILE A 216 8.36 -10.01 0.21
C ILE A 216 8.28 -10.45 -1.23
N ASN A 217 8.10 -11.76 -1.42
CA ASN A 217 8.00 -12.42 -2.70
C ASN A 217 6.72 -13.25 -2.76
N ILE A 218 6.03 -13.21 -3.88
CA ILE A 218 4.97 -14.17 -4.19
C ILE A 218 5.22 -14.78 -5.55
N MET A 219 5.25 -16.09 -5.60
CA MET A 219 5.54 -16.82 -6.83
C MET A 219 4.72 -18.10 -6.95
N CYS A 220 4.82 -18.73 -8.10
CA CYS A 220 4.15 -19.95 -8.44
C CYS A 220 5.08 -21.15 -8.25
N HIS A 221 4.65 -22.15 -7.48
CA HIS A 221 5.36 -23.42 -7.35
C HIS A 221 4.61 -24.55 -8.06
N GLY A 222 5.33 -25.31 -8.87
CA GLY A 222 4.82 -26.50 -9.54
C GLY A 222 3.85 -26.24 -10.71
N SER A 223 3.30 -27.33 -11.23
CA SER A 223 2.28 -27.33 -12.28
C SER A 223 1.19 -28.33 -11.90
N PRO A 224 -0.08 -27.89 -11.65
CA PRO A 224 -0.54 -26.51 -11.75
C PRO A 224 0.10 -25.60 -10.71
N CYS A 225 0.07 -24.29 -10.99
CA CYS A 225 0.58 -23.25 -10.12
C CYS A 225 0.00 -23.32 -8.71
N LYS A 226 0.88 -23.35 -7.69
CA LYS A 226 0.53 -23.21 -6.28
C LYS A 226 1.18 -21.92 -5.77
N PRO A 227 0.42 -20.83 -5.62
CA PRO A 227 0.96 -19.58 -5.13
C PRO A 227 1.50 -19.72 -3.70
N ASP A 228 2.66 -19.15 -3.45
CA ASP A 228 3.35 -19.20 -2.17
C ASP A 228 3.98 -17.84 -1.87
N ALA A 229 3.75 -17.33 -0.66
CA ALA A 229 4.31 -16.09 -0.15
C ALA A 229 5.57 -16.40 0.68
N GLY A 230 6.62 -15.61 0.47
CA GLY A 230 7.90 -15.76 1.15
C GLY A 230 8.63 -14.45 1.34
N LEU A 231 9.78 -14.51 1.99
CA LEU A 231 10.70 -13.37 2.13
C LEU A 231 11.98 -13.70 1.36
N ASP A 232 12.27 -12.92 0.32
CA ASP A 232 13.53 -12.98 -0.40
C ASP A 232 14.58 -12.15 0.37
N MET A 233 15.62 -12.84 0.82
CA MET A 233 16.71 -12.23 1.58
C MET A 233 18.04 -12.31 0.82
N GLU A 234 17.98 -12.42 -0.49
CA GLU A 234 19.05 -12.72 -1.44
C GLU A 234 19.62 -14.13 -1.26
N ASN A 235 19.84 -14.81 -2.36
CA ASN A 235 20.26 -16.22 -2.40
C ASN A 235 19.33 -17.19 -1.66
N GLY A 236 18.05 -16.84 -1.49
CA GLY A 236 17.01 -17.71 -0.97
C GLY A 236 15.74 -16.99 -0.53
N ILE A 237 14.62 -17.62 -0.84
CA ILE A 237 13.28 -17.23 -0.36
C ILE A 237 12.95 -18.13 0.83
N TYR A 238 12.51 -17.53 1.92
CA TYR A 238 12.32 -18.20 3.20
C TYR A 238 10.92 -17.98 3.77
N GLY A 239 10.52 -18.84 4.69
CA GLY A 239 9.31 -18.68 5.48
C GLY A 239 8.01 -18.98 4.74
N HIS A 240 8.05 -19.76 3.69
CA HIS A 240 6.96 -20.11 2.78
C HIS A 240 5.58 -20.27 3.44
N LEU A 241 4.60 -19.48 2.99
CA LEU A 241 3.19 -19.60 3.35
C LEU A 241 2.34 -19.83 2.09
N PRO A 242 1.78 -21.04 1.91
CA PRO A 242 0.91 -21.33 0.77
C PRO A 242 -0.33 -20.42 0.77
N VAL A 243 -0.64 -19.82 -0.38
CA VAL A 243 -1.85 -19.05 -0.55
C VAL A 243 -3.05 -20.00 -0.69
N PRO A 244 -4.10 -19.87 0.13
CA PRO A 244 -5.27 -20.75 0.05
C PRO A 244 -5.93 -20.71 -1.33
N ALA A 245 -6.36 -21.88 -1.82
CA ALA A 245 -7.03 -22.00 -3.11
C ALA A 245 -8.26 -21.07 -3.18
N GLY A 246 -8.45 -20.42 -4.33
CA GLY A 246 -9.56 -19.48 -4.55
C GLY A 246 -9.30 -18.07 -4.06
N THR A 247 -8.20 -17.80 -3.37
CA THR A 247 -7.77 -16.43 -3.02
C THR A 247 -7.39 -15.69 -4.30
N ARG A 248 -7.98 -14.54 -4.53
CA ARG A 248 -7.73 -13.71 -5.71
C ARG A 248 -6.84 -12.52 -5.42
N PHE A 249 -7.13 -11.80 -4.34
CA PHE A 249 -6.33 -10.70 -3.81
C PHE A 249 -5.64 -11.17 -2.55
N VAL A 250 -4.35 -11.00 -2.50
CA VAL A 250 -3.48 -11.49 -1.42
C VAL A 250 -2.88 -10.30 -0.68
N THR A 251 -2.91 -10.35 0.64
CA THR A 251 -2.03 -9.55 1.48
C THR A 251 -0.81 -10.40 1.80
N ASP A 252 0.36 -9.92 1.44
CA ASP A 252 1.65 -10.51 1.78
C ASP A 252 2.45 -9.53 2.64
N MET A 253 3.03 -10.01 3.76
CA MET A 253 3.74 -9.16 4.71
C MET A 253 4.96 -9.87 5.29
N GLY A 254 6.04 -9.11 5.49
CA GLY A 254 7.25 -9.50 6.20
C GLY A 254 7.52 -8.59 7.41
N ALA A 255 8.09 -9.16 8.46
CA ALA A 255 8.61 -8.43 9.60
C ALA A 255 9.94 -9.05 10.02
N ASN A 256 11.01 -8.25 10.04
CA ASN A 256 12.37 -8.71 10.29
C ASN A 256 13.02 -7.84 11.38
N ASP A 257 13.60 -8.46 12.40
CA ASP A 257 14.35 -7.71 13.43
C ASP A 257 15.77 -7.33 12.96
N GLY A 258 16.16 -7.81 11.78
CA GLY A 258 17.43 -7.54 11.13
C GLY A 258 18.62 -8.30 11.74
N ARG A 259 18.46 -9.03 12.82
CA ARG A 259 19.57 -9.62 13.58
C ARG A 259 19.38 -11.09 13.93
N HIS A 260 18.18 -11.50 14.27
CA HIS A 260 17.95 -12.83 14.86
C HIS A 260 16.78 -13.57 14.22
N SER A 261 15.70 -12.86 13.88
CA SER A 261 14.45 -13.50 13.53
C SER A 261 13.58 -12.65 12.62
N TYR A 262 12.70 -13.33 11.92
CA TYR A 262 11.72 -12.73 11.01
C TYR A 262 10.39 -13.49 11.09
N ALA A 263 9.33 -12.88 10.58
CA ALA A 263 8.04 -13.51 10.41
C ALA A 263 7.44 -13.14 9.06
N ILE A 264 6.69 -14.07 8.47
CA ILE A 264 5.86 -13.84 7.30
C ILE A 264 4.41 -13.93 7.69
N TYR A 265 3.60 -13.09 7.09
CA TYR A 265 2.14 -13.10 7.23
C TYR A 265 1.50 -13.10 5.85
N GLN A 266 0.47 -13.89 5.70
CA GLN A 266 -0.31 -13.97 4.47
C GLN A 266 -1.80 -13.92 4.82
N GLY A 267 -2.58 -13.21 4.01
CA GLY A 267 -4.03 -13.11 4.17
C GLY A 267 -4.76 -12.95 2.85
N ASN A 268 -6.07 -13.18 2.90
CA ASN A 268 -6.94 -12.78 1.80
C ASN A 268 -7.27 -11.28 1.97
N ALA A 269 -6.88 -10.46 1.00
CA ALA A 269 -7.13 -9.01 1.04
C ALA A 269 -8.63 -8.63 0.94
N GLN A 270 -9.51 -9.61 0.69
CA GLN A 270 -10.96 -9.41 0.60
C GLN A 270 -11.71 -9.81 1.87
N SER A 271 -11.11 -10.65 2.73
CA SER A 271 -11.80 -11.18 3.92
C SER A 271 -10.83 -11.86 4.89
N GLY A 272 -11.22 -11.90 6.17
CA GLY A 272 -10.54 -12.69 7.19
C GLY A 272 -9.27 -12.02 7.75
N GLY A 273 -8.52 -12.81 8.52
CA GLY A 273 -7.29 -12.40 9.19
C GLY A 273 -6.03 -12.86 8.45
N LEU A 274 -4.93 -12.87 9.18
CA LEU A 274 -3.62 -13.31 8.71
C LEU A 274 -3.29 -14.71 9.22
N THR A 275 -2.70 -15.53 8.37
CA THR A 275 -1.87 -16.67 8.74
C THR A 275 -0.43 -16.17 8.93
N SER A 276 0.35 -16.75 9.81
CA SER A 276 1.74 -16.35 10.07
C SER A 276 2.61 -17.57 10.36
N THR A 277 3.89 -17.44 10.01
CA THR A 277 4.92 -18.41 10.46
C THR A 277 5.20 -18.31 11.96
N GLY A 278 4.75 -17.22 12.63
CA GLY A 278 5.36 -16.77 13.88
C GLY A 278 6.78 -16.26 13.64
N MET A 279 7.45 -15.83 14.71
CA MET A 279 8.88 -15.47 14.61
C MET A 279 9.73 -16.73 14.45
N ILE A 280 10.51 -16.78 13.39
CA ILE A 280 11.44 -17.86 13.08
C ILE A 280 12.86 -17.32 12.98
N PRO A 281 13.90 -18.10 13.38
CA PRO A 281 15.28 -17.64 13.29
C PRO A 281 15.69 -17.31 11.86
N LEU A 282 16.48 -16.24 11.68
CA LEU A 282 17.16 -15.96 10.42
C LEU A 282 18.06 -17.16 10.05
N PRO A 283 18.15 -17.53 8.77
CA PRO A 283 19.00 -18.62 8.31
C PRO A 283 20.47 -18.39 8.66
N LYS A 284 21.24 -19.46 8.66
CA LYS A 284 22.70 -19.37 8.84
C LYS A 284 23.33 -18.53 7.72
N GLY A 285 24.11 -17.53 8.08
CA GLY A 285 24.73 -16.59 7.13
C GLY A 285 23.98 -15.28 6.92
N TYR A 286 22.74 -15.18 7.49
CA TYR A 286 21.90 -13.98 7.44
C TYR A 286 21.87 -13.22 8.79
N GLN A 287 22.74 -13.54 9.71
CA GLN A 287 22.79 -12.94 11.06
C GLN A 287 24.09 -12.18 11.27
N PRO A 288 24.07 -10.82 11.37
CA PRO A 288 22.95 -9.94 11.08
C PRO A 288 22.67 -9.83 9.58
N MET A 289 21.47 -9.37 9.23
CA MET A 289 21.14 -8.94 7.86
C MET A 289 22.08 -7.80 7.43
N LYS A 290 22.21 -7.62 6.12
CA LYS A 290 23.12 -6.64 5.51
C LYS A 290 22.36 -5.71 4.53
N GLN A 291 21.07 -5.54 4.75
CA GLN A 291 20.21 -4.73 3.88
C GLN A 291 20.94 -3.45 3.42
N GLU A 292 20.75 -3.06 2.16
CA GLU A 292 21.43 -1.91 1.58
C GLU A 292 20.51 -0.72 1.38
N GLY A 293 19.20 -0.96 1.38
CA GLY A 293 18.21 0.09 1.46
C GLY A 293 17.56 0.52 0.15
N ALA A 294 17.97 0.03 -1.03
CA ALA A 294 17.22 0.29 -2.26
C ALA A 294 15.80 -0.29 -2.15
N ILE A 295 14.88 0.26 -2.91
CA ILE A 295 13.49 -0.20 -2.95
C ILE A 295 13.18 -0.76 -4.32
N ILE A 296 12.61 -1.97 -4.37
CA ILE A 296 12.21 -2.64 -5.61
C ILE A 296 10.72 -2.98 -5.61
N LEU A 297 10.15 -3.08 -6.81
CA LEU A 297 8.81 -3.57 -7.07
C LEU A 297 8.77 -4.33 -8.40
N GLY A 298 8.41 -5.62 -8.36
CA GLY A 298 8.21 -6.45 -9.54
C GLY A 298 9.49 -6.91 -10.22
N THR A 299 10.61 -6.83 -9.53
CA THR A 299 11.92 -7.30 -9.96
C THR A 299 12.74 -7.73 -8.75
N GLY A 300 13.81 -8.49 -8.92
CA GLY A 300 14.78 -8.80 -7.86
C GLY A 300 15.84 -7.73 -7.68
N GLY A 301 16.70 -7.90 -6.68
CA GLY A 301 17.74 -6.95 -6.29
C GLY A 301 18.77 -6.67 -7.38
N ASP A 302 19.12 -7.68 -8.14
CA ASP A 302 20.04 -7.64 -9.29
C ASP A 302 19.35 -7.40 -10.64
N ASN A 303 18.10 -6.92 -10.62
CA ASN A 303 17.17 -6.77 -11.74
C ASN A 303 16.81 -8.09 -12.44
N SER A 304 16.64 -9.19 -11.69
CA SER A 304 16.01 -10.40 -12.21
C SER A 304 14.51 -10.14 -12.42
N ASN A 305 14.15 -9.77 -13.67
CA ASN A 305 12.86 -9.20 -14.07
C ASN A 305 12.01 -10.12 -14.95
N TRP A 306 12.02 -11.43 -14.69
CA TRP A 306 11.30 -12.43 -15.52
C TRP A 306 9.95 -12.85 -14.94
N ALA A 307 9.59 -12.35 -13.78
CA ALA A 307 8.35 -12.69 -13.11
C ALA A 307 7.13 -12.01 -13.72
N THR A 308 5.96 -12.55 -13.37
CA THR A 308 4.67 -11.92 -13.61
C THR A 308 3.95 -11.73 -12.27
N GLY A 309 3.14 -10.67 -12.16
CA GLY A 309 2.36 -10.41 -10.96
C GLY A 309 1.48 -9.18 -11.07
N TYR A 310 0.57 -9.02 -10.11
CA TYR A 310 -0.31 -7.87 -9.99
C TYR A 310 0.00 -7.07 -8.73
N PHE A 311 0.13 -5.77 -8.85
CA PHE A 311 0.39 -4.86 -7.75
C PHE A 311 -0.77 -3.88 -7.56
N PHE A 312 -1.12 -3.59 -6.30
CA PHE A 312 -2.16 -2.62 -5.95
C PHE A 312 -1.69 -1.58 -4.95
N GLU A 313 -1.09 -1.97 -3.83
CA GLU A 313 -0.51 -1.09 -2.82
C GLU A 313 0.55 -1.82 -2.01
N ALA A 314 1.49 -1.05 -1.44
CA ALA A 314 2.55 -1.58 -0.59
C ALA A 314 3.16 -0.49 0.30
N ALA A 315 3.80 -0.88 1.40
CA ALA A 315 4.63 0.03 2.18
C ALA A 315 5.74 -0.71 2.93
N MET A 316 6.80 0.04 3.21
CA MET A 316 7.90 -0.34 4.08
C MET A 316 7.91 0.52 5.33
N THR A 317 8.33 -0.04 6.46
CA THR A 317 8.38 0.68 7.74
C THR A 317 9.78 0.72 8.32
N ARG A 318 10.08 1.79 9.05
CA ARG A 318 11.23 1.80 9.97
C ARG A 318 10.84 1.04 11.22
N GLY A 319 11.64 0.02 11.60
CA GLY A 319 11.36 -0.85 12.72
C GLY A 319 10.38 -1.98 12.38
N MET A 320 10.49 -3.07 13.11
CA MET A 320 9.68 -4.26 12.94
C MET A 320 8.29 -4.06 13.58
N PRO A 321 7.19 -4.11 12.81
CA PRO A 321 5.83 -4.04 13.36
C PRO A 321 5.50 -5.27 14.18
N SER A 322 4.73 -5.09 15.26
CA SER A 322 4.20 -6.22 16.02
C SER A 322 3.10 -6.95 15.24
N ALA A 323 2.85 -8.21 15.61
CA ALA A 323 1.77 -9.00 15.01
C ALA A 323 0.39 -8.32 15.11
N ASP A 324 0.13 -7.56 16.17
CA ASP A 324 -1.14 -6.84 16.33
C ASP A 324 -1.25 -5.64 15.39
N ILE A 325 -0.15 -4.96 15.11
CA ILE A 325 -0.10 -3.91 14.07
C ILE A 325 -0.36 -4.54 12.70
N MET A 326 0.29 -5.67 12.37
CA MET A 326 0.06 -6.38 11.11
C MET A 326 -1.40 -6.80 10.94
N LYS A 327 -2.04 -7.34 11.99
CA LYS A 327 -3.48 -7.65 11.99
C LYS A 327 -4.36 -6.42 11.77
N ALA A 328 -4.01 -5.29 12.39
CA ALA A 328 -4.76 -4.04 12.22
C ALA A 328 -4.63 -3.49 10.78
N VAL A 329 -3.45 -3.62 10.16
CA VAL A 329 -3.23 -3.30 8.75
C VAL A 329 -4.05 -4.23 7.84
N GLN A 330 -4.08 -5.54 8.12
CA GLN A 330 -4.95 -6.48 7.39
C GLN A 330 -6.43 -6.08 7.47
N HIS A 331 -6.93 -5.73 8.64
CA HIS A 331 -8.31 -5.25 8.78
C HIS A 331 -8.59 -4.01 7.92
N ASN A 332 -7.61 -3.09 7.84
CA ASN A 332 -7.72 -1.91 6.97
C ASN A 332 -7.75 -2.28 5.48
N ILE A 333 -6.91 -3.25 5.07
CA ILE A 333 -6.87 -3.75 3.69
C ILE A 333 -8.20 -4.42 3.33
N VAL A 334 -8.73 -5.28 4.19
CA VAL A 334 -10.04 -5.93 3.97
C VAL A 334 -11.15 -4.89 3.88
N ALA A 335 -11.15 -3.87 4.75
CA ALA A 335 -12.11 -2.78 4.71
C ALA A 335 -12.02 -1.91 3.44
N ALA A 336 -10.89 -1.92 2.74
CA ALA A 336 -10.75 -1.26 1.45
C ALA A 336 -11.61 -1.90 0.34
N GLY A 337 -12.03 -3.16 0.51
CA GLY A 337 -13.01 -3.81 -0.36
C GLY A 337 -12.51 -4.00 -1.79
N TYR A 338 -11.34 -4.62 -1.95
CA TYR A 338 -10.81 -5.00 -3.26
C TYR A 338 -11.75 -5.95 -3.99
N ALA A 339 -12.08 -5.63 -5.23
CA ALA A 339 -12.91 -6.47 -6.11
C ALA A 339 -12.50 -6.29 -7.57
N GLY A 340 -12.84 -7.25 -8.41
CA GLY A 340 -12.56 -7.17 -9.85
C GLY A 340 -12.41 -8.54 -10.48
N HIS A 341 -12.40 -8.56 -11.80
CA HIS A 341 -12.14 -9.76 -12.57
C HIS A 341 -10.66 -9.80 -12.95
N LEU A 342 -9.86 -10.45 -12.09
CA LEU A 342 -8.45 -10.68 -12.37
C LEU A 342 -8.33 -11.91 -13.31
N LYS A 343 -7.43 -11.79 -14.28
CA LYS A 343 -7.11 -12.90 -15.19
C LYS A 343 -5.98 -13.73 -14.59
N PRO A 344 -5.98 -15.05 -14.85
CA PRO A 344 -4.84 -15.92 -14.52
C PRO A 344 -3.57 -15.54 -15.27
#